data_4b98368028aedb7895999796e7530931
#
_entry.id   4b98368028aedb7895999796e7530931
#
_cell.length_a   1.000
_cell.length_b   1.000
_cell.length_c   1.000
_cell.angle_alpha   90.00
_cell.angle_beta   90.00
_cell.angle_gamma   90.00
#
_symmetry.space_group_name_H-M   'P 1'
#
loop_
_entity.id
_entity.type
_entity.pdbx_description
1 polymer ?
#
loop_
_entity_poly.entity_id
_entity_poly.type
_entity_poly.pdbx_seq_one_letter_code
_entity_poly.pdbx_strand_id
1 'polypeptide(L)'
;MPDATQHVEDLTPRQIVEELDKYIIGQDKAKKNVAIALRNRWRRQNAPEEMRDEIMPNNIIMIGPTGVGKTEIARRLARLARAPFIKVEASKFTEVGYVGRDVDSMIRDLTDIAVNMVETEHKEEVQDRAQELAEERILDILIPPEDDGQSRAGDGAHDGPGFQLHQTEETQVEEDQDRESLRERTRQKFRDKLQRGDLDDREIEIEVTSDSQSMMQMFGPMGMEEMGVNLEELFGNLGGGGQRKKRRVTVEEAREILTQEEAQKLIDQDQVKEDALERVQQAGIVFVDEIDKVASGTRTRDEGGQGAGVSRQGVQRDLLPIVEGSNVQTKHGMVQTDHILFIASGAFHASKPSDLIPELQGRFPIRVELNNLDEDDFYEILTKPKNALVKQYRALLKAEDVEIEFEKEGVSELARIAAQVNADVENIGARRLHTVLTTLLEDLLFDVPEEIPPGSEVTIDADMVRDRLSSIASSRDLSQYIL
;
A
#
# COMPACT_ATOMS: atom_id res chain seq x y z
N MET A 1 3.59 -25.07 -8.16
CA MET A 1 3.16 -23.68 -7.92
C MET A 1 2.02 -23.43 -8.89
N PRO A 2 0.81 -23.06 -8.46
CA PRO A 2 -0.21 -22.67 -9.42
C PRO A 2 0.24 -21.36 -10.09
N ASP A 3 0.00 -21.34 -11.37
CA ASP A 3 0.38 -20.31 -12.34
C ASP A 3 0.03 -18.90 -11.83
N ALA A 4 1.01 -18.02 -11.75
CA ALA A 4 0.86 -16.63 -11.27
C ALA A 4 0.05 -15.73 -12.22
N THR A 5 -0.54 -16.31 -13.27
CA THR A 5 -1.27 -15.64 -14.35
C THR A 5 -2.80 -15.91 -14.33
N GLN A 6 -3.35 -16.58 -13.34
CA GLN A 6 -4.81 -16.60 -13.21
C GLN A 6 -5.28 -15.22 -12.74
N HIS A 7 -5.86 -14.46 -13.66
CA HIS A 7 -6.52 -13.21 -13.34
C HIS A 7 -7.56 -13.46 -12.26
N VAL A 8 -7.53 -12.67 -11.18
CA VAL A 8 -8.46 -12.75 -10.04
C VAL A 8 -9.92 -12.62 -10.49
N GLU A 9 -10.15 -12.02 -11.64
CA GLU A 9 -11.43 -11.91 -12.32
C GLU A 9 -12.06 -13.26 -12.69
N ASP A 10 -11.26 -14.32 -12.77
CA ASP A 10 -11.74 -15.67 -13.11
C ASP A 10 -12.11 -16.53 -11.89
N LEU A 11 -11.78 -16.07 -10.66
CA LEU A 11 -12.04 -16.84 -9.46
C LEU A 11 -13.54 -17.01 -9.19
N THR A 12 -13.96 -18.24 -8.97
CA THR A 12 -15.30 -18.55 -8.47
C THR A 12 -15.47 -18.15 -7.00
N PRO A 13 -16.70 -17.93 -6.50
CA PRO A 13 -16.91 -17.64 -5.08
C PRO A 13 -16.30 -18.65 -4.12
N ARG A 14 -16.23 -19.93 -4.50
CA ARG A 14 -15.60 -20.98 -3.69
C ARG A 14 -14.09 -20.81 -3.61
N GLN A 15 -13.45 -20.53 -4.74
CA GLN A 15 -12.02 -20.26 -4.78
C GLN A 15 -11.65 -18.98 -4.01
N ILE A 16 -12.51 -17.94 -4.06
CA ILE A 16 -12.33 -16.73 -3.23
C ILE A 16 -12.37 -17.11 -1.74
N VAL A 17 -13.30 -17.95 -1.32
CA VAL A 17 -13.34 -18.44 0.09
C VAL A 17 -12.09 -19.23 0.43
N GLU A 18 -11.62 -20.14 -0.43
CA GLU A 18 -10.39 -20.90 -0.23
C GLU A 18 -9.15 -20.00 -0.10
N GLU A 19 -9.09 -18.91 -0.85
CA GLU A 19 -8.01 -17.92 -0.70
C GLU A 19 -8.11 -17.15 0.62
N LEU A 20 -9.33 -16.82 1.07
CA LEU A 20 -9.55 -16.19 2.37
C LEU A 20 -9.22 -17.13 3.53
N ASP A 21 -9.50 -18.42 3.40
CA ASP A 21 -9.20 -19.47 4.40
C ASP A 21 -7.70 -19.59 4.69
N LYS A 22 -6.83 -19.19 3.76
CA LYS A 22 -5.39 -19.15 3.99
C LYS A 22 -4.96 -18.13 5.06
N TYR A 23 -5.84 -17.20 5.43
CA TYR A 23 -5.53 -16.08 6.33
C TYR A 23 -6.54 -15.92 7.46
N ILE A 24 -7.78 -16.38 7.28
CA ILE A 24 -8.92 -16.12 8.17
C ILE A 24 -9.51 -17.43 8.63
N ILE A 25 -9.46 -17.65 9.93
CA ILE A 25 -10.02 -18.84 10.58
C ILE A 25 -11.51 -18.61 10.86
N GLY A 26 -12.31 -19.63 10.66
CA GLY A 26 -13.76 -19.57 10.89
C GLY A 26 -14.46 -18.54 10.00
N GLN A 27 -15.55 -17.97 10.50
CA GLN A 27 -16.30 -16.87 9.87
C GLN A 27 -16.86 -17.18 8.46
N ASP A 28 -17.27 -18.43 8.20
CA ASP A 28 -17.64 -18.94 6.87
C ASP A 28 -18.77 -18.18 6.20
N LYS A 29 -19.76 -17.71 7.00
CA LYS A 29 -20.86 -16.89 6.48
C LYS A 29 -20.35 -15.56 5.95
N ALA A 30 -19.41 -14.92 6.66
CA ALA A 30 -18.83 -13.66 6.24
C ALA A 30 -17.99 -13.83 4.97
N LYS A 31 -17.09 -14.83 4.94
CA LYS A 31 -16.27 -15.15 3.76
C LYS A 31 -17.15 -15.44 2.53
N LYS A 32 -18.21 -16.23 2.69
CA LYS A 32 -19.17 -16.54 1.62
C LYS A 32 -19.84 -15.28 1.07
N ASN A 33 -20.34 -14.38 1.94
CA ASN A 33 -21.05 -13.18 1.48
C ASN A 33 -20.13 -12.19 0.77
N VAL A 34 -18.91 -11.97 1.29
CA VAL A 34 -17.94 -11.09 0.61
C VAL A 34 -17.47 -11.69 -0.72
N ALA A 35 -17.31 -13.01 -0.80
CA ALA A 35 -16.97 -13.69 -2.05
C ALA A 35 -18.09 -13.55 -3.11
N ILE A 36 -19.35 -13.64 -2.68
CA ILE A 36 -20.49 -13.40 -3.58
C ILE A 36 -20.52 -11.95 -4.06
N ALA A 37 -20.30 -10.97 -3.15
CA ALA A 37 -20.28 -9.55 -3.50
C ALA A 37 -19.18 -9.25 -4.52
N LEU A 38 -17.97 -9.79 -4.33
CA LEU A 38 -16.89 -9.64 -5.29
C LEU A 38 -17.22 -10.26 -6.65
N ARG A 39 -17.74 -11.49 -6.65
CA ARG A 39 -18.12 -12.16 -7.91
C ARG A 39 -19.29 -11.47 -8.62
N ASN A 40 -20.21 -10.85 -7.87
CA ASN A 40 -21.31 -10.08 -8.47
C ASN A 40 -20.81 -8.83 -9.20
N ARG A 41 -19.71 -8.22 -8.78
CA ARG A 41 -19.04 -7.15 -9.54
C ARG A 41 -18.63 -7.66 -10.93
N TRP A 42 -17.90 -8.77 -10.99
CA TRP A 42 -17.50 -9.39 -12.25
C TRP A 42 -18.72 -9.75 -13.13
N ARG A 43 -19.78 -10.32 -12.51
CA ARG A 43 -21.03 -10.64 -13.22
C ARG A 43 -21.67 -9.41 -13.80
N ARG A 44 -21.68 -8.29 -13.07
CA ARG A 44 -22.21 -7.00 -13.55
C ARG A 44 -21.42 -6.50 -14.76
N GLN A 45 -20.09 -6.47 -14.68
CA GLN A 45 -19.24 -6.02 -15.79
C GLN A 45 -19.44 -6.86 -17.06
N ASN A 46 -19.78 -8.14 -16.91
CA ASN A 46 -20.06 -9.05 -18.01
C ASN A 46 -21.57 -9.18 -18.33
N ALA A 47 -22.42 -8.39 -17.71
CA ALA A 47 -23.85 -8.33 -18.03
C ALA A 47 -24.12 -7.52 -19.30
N PRO A 48 -25.29 -7.73 -19.98
CA PRO A 48 -25.69 -6.86 -21.07
C PRO A 48 -25.67 -5.38 -20.67
N GLU A 49 -25.26 -4.52 -21.60
CA GLU A 49 -25.04 -3.09 -21.33
C GLU A 49 -26.28 -2.41 -20.73
N GLU A 50 -27.48 -2.73 -21.25
CA GLU A 50 -28.77 -2.23 -20.76
C GLU A 50 -29.04 -2.54 -19.27
N MET A 51 -28.43 -3.62 -18.73
CA MET A 51 -28.62 -4.05 -17.34
C MET A 51 -27.46 -3.66 -16.43
N ARG A 52 -26.30 -3.29 -17.00
CA ARG A 52 -25.07 -3.06 -16.25
C ARG A 52 -25.22 -1.92 -15.26
N ASP A 53 -25.86 -0.84 -15.67
CA ASP A 53 -26.04 0.36 -14.85
C ASP A 53 -27.15 0.19 -13.80
N GLU A 54 -28.10 -0.73 -14.05
CA GLU A 54 -29.19 -1.05 -13.10
C GLU A 54 -28.74 -1.97 -11.95
N ILE A 55 -27.61 -2.69 -12.13
CA ILE A 55 -27.12 -3.64 -11.11
C ILE A 55 -26.27 -2.91 -10.08
N MET A 56 -26.87 -2.59 -8.94
CA MET A 56 -26.18 -1.94 -7.82
C MET A 56 -25.30 -2.92 -7.04
N PRO A 57 -24.18 -2.45 -6.43
CA PRO A 57 -23.35 -3.29 -5.58
C PRO A 57 -24.11 -3.75 -4.34
N ASN A 58 -23.82 -4.97 -3.90
CA ASN A 58 -24.37 -5.53 -2.67
C ASN A 58 -23.51 -5.09 -1.46
N ASN A 59 -23.79 -3.92 -0.93
CA ASN A 59 -23.09 -3.44 0.26
C ASN A 59 -23.37 -4.34 1.47
N ILE A 60 -22.37 -4.48 2.33
CA ILE A 60 -22.36 -5.43 3.42
C ILE A 60 -22.23 -4.70 4.76
N ILE A 61 -23.02 -5.10 5.76
CA ILE A 61 -22.78 -4.73 7.14
C ILE A 61 -22.33 -5.95 7.92
N MET A 62 -21.10 -5.86 8.50
CA MET A 62 -20.49 -6.89 9.33
C MET A 62 -20.71 -6.55 10.81
N ILE A 63 -21.36 -7.46 11.52
CA ILE A 63 -21.74 -7.29 12.92
C ILE A 63 -20.93 -8.29 13.74
N GLY A 64 -20.31 -7.86 14.81
CA GLY A 64 -19.60 -8.77 15.72
C GLY A 64 -18.53 -8.08 16.55
N PRO A 65 -18.01 -8.75 17.57
CA PRO A 65 -17.07 -8.17 18.52
C PRO A 65 -15.77 -7.70 17.86
N THR A 66 -14.99 -6.94 18.59
CA THR A 66 -13.67 -6.50 18.15
C THR A 66 -12.72 -7.68 17.97
N GLY A 67 -11.83 -7.62 16.99
CA GLY A 67 -10.77 -8.61 16.82
C GLY A 67 -11.18 -9.97 16.22
N VAL A 68 -12.42 -10.12 15.69
CA VAL A 68 -12.88 -11.38 15.07
C VAL A 68 -12.60 -11.45 13.55
N GLY A 69 -11.83 -10.50 13.00
CA GLY A 69 -11.39 -10.57 11.61
C GLY A 69 -12.17 -9.70 10.62
N LYS A 70 -13.15 -8.85 11.03
CA LYS A 70 -13.96 -8.02 10.13
C LYS A 70 -13.11 -7.22 9.13
N THR A 71 -12.16 -6.43 9.63
CA THR A 71 -11.26 -5.62 8.78
C THR A 71 -10.36 -6.47 7.91
N GLU A 72 -9.87 -7.60 8.44
CA GLU A 72 -8.96 -8.48 7.71
C GLU A 72 -9.66 -9.17 6.53
N ILE A 73 -10.90 -9.59 6.69
CA ILE A 73 -11.73 -10.13 5.61
C ILE A 73 -11.81 -9.10 4.45
N ALA A 74 -12.17 -7.85 4.74
CA ALA A 74 -12.29 -6.81 3.73
C ALA A 74 -10.95 -6.48 3.06
N ARG A 75 -9.87 -6.38 3.85
CA ARG A 75 -8.52 -6.12 3.33
C ARG A 75 -8.02 -7.23 2.43
N ARG A 76 -8.22 -8.51 2.81
CA ARG A 76 -7.82 -9.65 1.98
C ARG A 76 -8.65 -9.75 0.72
N LEU A 77 -9.95 -9.47 0.81
CA LEU A 77 -10.81 -9.39 -0.36
C LEU A 77 -10.30 -8.35 -1.37
N ALA A 78 -9.96 -7.15 -0.89
CA ALA A 78 -9.46 -6.08 -1.74
C ALA A 78 -8.11 -6.43 -2.39
N ARG A 79 -7.18 -7.03 -1.63
CA ARG A 79 -5.91 -7.52 -2.17
C ARG A 79 -6.12 -8.59 -3.24
N LEU A 80 -7.02 -9.53 -2.98
CA LEU A 80 -7.37 -10.59 -3.91
C LEU A 80 -7.97 -10.00 -5.19
N ALA A 81 -8.77 -8.96 -5.09
CA ALA A 81 -9.41 -8.28 -6.22
C ALA A 81 -8.49 -7.25 -6.91
N ARG A 82 -7.26 -7.02 -6.45
CA ARG A 82 -6.40 -5.91 -6.87
C ARG A 82 -7.15 -4.57 -6.89
N ALA A 83 -8.05 -4.41 -5.92
CA ALA A 83 -8.94 -3.26 -5.83
C ALA A 83 -8.36 -2.17 -4.92
N PRO A 84 -8.53 -0.89 -5.26
CA PRO A 84 -8.27 0.20 -4.34
C PRO A 84 -9.08 0.00 -3.06
N PHE A 85 -8.43 0.10 -1.91
CA PHE A 85 -9.03 -0.17 -0.61
C PHE A 85 -8.68 0.90 0.40
N ILE A 86 -9.71 1.45 1.03
CA ILE A 86 -9.53 2.35 2.17
C ILE A 86 -10.32 1.86 3.38
N LYS A 87 -9.71 2.00 4.57
CA LYS A 87 -10.38 1.85 5.84
C LYS A 87 -10.56 3.21 6.48
N VAL A 88 -11.81 3.54 6.82
CA VAL A 88 -12.17 4.76 7.55
C VAL A 88 -12.97 4.39 8.80
N GLU A 89 -12.92 5.24 9.82
CA GLU A 89 -13.71 5.08 11.03
C GLU A 89 -14.87 6.08 10.99
N ALA A 90 -16.11 5.61 11.11
CA ALA A 90 -17.30 6.47 11.06
C ALA A 90 -17.28 7.57 12.14
N SER A 91 -16.66 7.28 13.29
CA SER A 91 -16.52 8.21 14.41
C SER A 91 -15.60 9.42 14.14
N LYS A 92 -14.74 9.34 13.09
CA LYS A 92 -13.84 10.44 12.71
C LYS A 92 -14.47 11.46 11.77
N PHE A 93 -15.64 11.15 11.23
CA PHE A 93 -16.37 12.09 10.40
C PHE A 93 -17.19 13.08 11.23
N THR A 94 -17.31 14.29 10.72
CA THR A 94 -18.14 15.35 11.30
C THR A 94 -19.17 15.79 10.29
N GLU A 95 -20.33 16.24 10.79
CA GLU A 95 -21.39 16.82 9.96
C GLU A 95 -20.85 18.02 9.17
N VAL A 96 -21.29 18.17 7.93
CA VAL A 96 -20.87 19.27 7.04
C VAL A 96 -21.10 20.62 7.72
N GLY A 97 -20.02 21.43 7.76
CA GLY A 97 -20.02 22.75 8.41
C GLY A 97 -19.38 22.77 9.81
N TYR A 98 -19.01 21.65 10.39
CA TYR A 98 -18.20 21.56 11.60
C TYR A 98 -16.72 21.29 11.28
N VAL A 99 -15.84 21.66 12.23
CA VAL A 99 -14.40 21.36 12.10
C VAL A 99 -14.18 19.86 12.24
N GLY A 100 -13.69 19.22 11.21
CA GLY A 100 -13.43 17.78 11.17
C GLY A 100 -13.27 17.27 9.74
N ARG A 101 -13.25 15.97 9.58
CA ARG A 101 -13.08 15.30 8.29
C ARG A 101 -14.45 15.12 7.62
N ASP A 102 -14.61 15.62 6.40
CA ASP A 102 -15.80 15.38 5.58
C ASP A 102 -15.84 13.95 5.03
N VAL A 103 -17.03 13.46 4.71
CA VAL A 103 -17.21 12.09 4.18
C VAL A 103 -16.64 11.92 2.78
N ASP A 104 -16.59 12.99 1.96
CA ASP A 104 -16.03 12.94 0.60
C ASP A 104 -14.53 12.63 0.63
N SER A 105 -13.84 12.96 1.74
CA SER A 105 -12.42 12.68 1.89
C SER A 105 -12.07 11.20 1.72
N MET A 106 -12.98 10.27 2.06
CA MET A 106 -12.69 8.84 1.86
C MET A 106 -12.60 8.47 0.38
N ILE A 107 -13.35 9.15 -0.49
CA ILE A 107 -13.29 8.92 -1.94
C ILE A 107 -12.05 9.57 -2.53
N ARG A 108 -11.69 10.78 -2.04
CA ARG A 108 -10.43 11.44 -2.45
C ARG A 108 -9.22 10.58 -2.09
N ASP A 109 -9.15 10.08 -0.86
CA ASP A 109 -8.05 9.21 -0.41
C ASP A 109 -8.04 7.86 -1.16
N LEU A 110 -9.23 7.27 -1.43
CA LEU A 110 -9.33 6.05 -2.24
C LEU A 110 -8.79 6.26 -3.66
N THR A 111 -9.04 7.45 -4.23
CA THR A 111 -8.54 7.81 -5.56
C THR A 111 -7.03 7.96 -5.55
N ASP A 112 -6.46 8.58 -4.52
CA ASP A 112 -5.00 8.70 -4.36
C ASP A 112 -4.34 7.32 -4.27
N ILE A 113 -4.95 6.40 -3.54
CA ILE A 113 -4.48 5.00 -3.47
C ILE A 113 -4.53 4.34 -4.85
N ALA A 114 -5.61 4.54 -5.60
CA ALA A 114 -5.75 3.95 -6.94
C ALA A 114 -4.71 4.48 -7.92
N VAL A 115 -4.46 5.79 -7.93
CA VAL A 115 -3.43 6.40 -8.78
C VAL A 115 -2.06 5.80 -8.47
N ASN A 116 -1.69 5.69 -7.18
CA ASN A 116 -0.42 5.07 -6.78
C ASN A 116 -0.34 3.58 -7.19
N MET A 117 -1.45 2.85 -7.12
CA MET A 117 -1.51 1.44 -7.56
C MET A 117 -1.28 1.32 -9.06
N VAL A 118 -2.02 2.09 -9.86
CA VAL A 118 -1.93 2.06 -11.33
C VAL A 118 -0.55 2.54 -11.78
N GLU A 119 -0.02 3.61 -11.18
CA GLU A 119 1.32 4.10 -11.47
C GLU A 119 2.39 3.02 -11.20
N THR A 120 2.25 2.27 -10.11
CA THR A 120 3.18 1.17 -9.78
C THR A 120 3.09 0.05 -10.81
N GLU A 121 1.87 -0.34 -11.22
CA GLU A 121 1.66 -1.36 -12.24
C GLU A 121 2.25 -0.93 -13.60
N HIS A 122 2.00 0.31 -14.03
CA HIS A 122 2.60 0.84 -15.27
C HIS A 122 4.13 0.93 -15.19
N LYS A 123 4.69 1.27 -14.00
CA LYS A 123 6.15 1.22 -13.78
C LYS A 123 6.72 -0.19 -13.97
N GLU A 124 6.05 -1.18 -13.40
CA GLU A 124 6.45 -2.59 -13.56
C GLU A 124 6.40 -3.04 -15.03
N GLU A 125 5.36 -2.63 -15.78
CA GLU A 125 5.21 -2.96 -17.20
C GLU A 125 6.31 -2.36 -18.09
N VAL A 126 6.76 -1.14 -17.78
CA VAL A 126 7.80 -0.46 -18.57
C VAL A 126 9.22 -0.70 -18.04
N GLN A 127 9.38 -1.43 -16.93
CA GLN A 127 10.65 -1.59 -16.21
C GLN A 127 11.78 -2.11 -17.11
N ASP A 128 11.52 -3.18 -17.88
CA ASP A 128 12.53 -3.78 -18.77
C ASP A 128 12.99 -2.76 -19.83
N ARG A 129 12.02 -2.04 -20.40
CA ARG A 129 12.31 -1.03 -21.41
C ARG A 129 13.04 0.19 -20.84
N ALA A 130 12.65 0.61 -19.64
CA ALA A 130 13.32 1.69 -18.93
C ALA A 130 14.77 1.34 -18.59
N GLN A 131 15.03 0.07 -18.20
CA GLN A 131 16.36 -0.41 -17.94
C GLN A 131 17.23 -0.41 -19.21
N GLU A 132 16.72 -0.86 -20.35
CA GLU A 132 17.42 -0.79 -21.64
C GLU A 132 17.82 0.65 -21.98
N LEU A 133 16.89 1.61 -21.84
CA LEU A 133 17.14 3.02 -22.12
C LEU A 133 18.14 3.65 -21.14
N ALA A 134 18.08 3.27 -19.87
CA ALA A 134 19.04 3.70 -18.86
C ALA A 134 20.46 3.20 -19.18
N GLU A 135 20.60 1.93 -19.57
CA GLU A 135 21.87 1.36 -20.01
C GLU A 135 22.43 2.09 -21.24
N GLU A 136 21.57 2.45 -22.20
CA GLU A 136 21.99 3.24 -23.36
C GLU A 136 22.49 4.64 -22.97
N ARG A 137 21.80 5.32 -22.03
CA ARG A 137 22.28 6.61 -21.49
C ARG A 137 23.60 6.50 -20.76
N ILE A 138 23.81 5.45 -19.97
CA ILE A 138 25.11 5.19 -19.32
C ILE A 138 26.21 4.98 -20.37
N LEU A 139 25.92 4.21 -21.42
CA LEU A 139 26.86 4.02 -22.53
C LEU A 139 27.20 5.32 -23.25
N ASP A 140 26.23 6.24 -23.43
CA ASP A 140 26.45 7.56 -24.02
C ASP A 140 27.33 8.45 -23.15
N ILE A 141 27.22 8.32 -21.81
CA ILE A 141 28.09 9.04 -20.87
C ILE A 141 29.50 8.46 -20.88
N LEU A 142 29.64 7.13 -20.96
CA LEU A 142 30.93 6.45 -20.97
C LEU A 142 31.68 6.58 -22.30
N ILE A 143 30.92 6.70 -23.40
CA ILE A 143 31.41 6.82 -24.78
C ILE A 143 30.64 7.95 -25.47
N PRO A 144 31.00 9.23 -25.21
CA PRO A 144 30.26 10.36 -25.78
C PRO A 144 30.23 10.31 -27.30
N PRO A 145 29.14 10.73 -27.96
CA PRO A 145 29.12 10.99 -29.38
C PRO A 145 30.20 12.02 -29.74
N GLU A 146 30.94 11.78 -30.83
CA GLU A 146 31.82 12.85 -31.35
C GLU A 146 30.92 14.02 -31.72
N ASP A 147 31.24 15.20 -31.16
CA ASP A 147 30.63 16.46 -31.55
C ASP A 147 31.02 16.70 -33.00
N ASP A 148 30.08 16.60 -33.95
CA ASP A 148 30.28 17.02 -35.31
C ASP A 148 30.64 18.48 -35.26
N GLY A 149 31.94 18.76 -35.39
CA GLY A 149 32.57 20.05 -35.21
C GLY A 149 32.04 21.14 -36.16
N GLN A 150 30.84 21.61 -35.93
CA GLN A 150 30.28 22.87 -36.50
C GLN A 150 29.95 23.88 -35.42
N SER A 151 30.93 24.37 -34.71
CA SER A 151 30.84 25.67 -34.00
C SER A 151 32.18 26.09 -33.40
N ARG A 152 33.20 26.36 -34.19
CA ARG A 152 34.28 27.29 -33.80
C ARG A 152 34.84 27.96 -35.04
N ALA A 153 34.01 28.75 -35.70
CA ALA A 153 34.51 29.83 -36.55
C ALA A 153 34.50 31.12 -35.67
N GLY A 154 35.58 31.30 -34.97
CA GLY A 154 35.88 32.50 -34.16
C GLY A 154 37.26 32.99 -34.48
N ASP A 155 37.36 33.91 -35.42
CA ASP A 155 38.33 34.99 -35.55
C ASP A 155 39.82 34.68 -35.37
N GLY A 156 40.56 34.78 -36.47
CA GLY A 156 42.04 34.77 -36.50
C GLY A 156 42.57 34.76 -37.91
N ALA A 157 42.58 35.92 -38.60
CA ALA A 157 43.24 36.07 -39.89
C ALA A 157 44.73 35.73 -39.81
N HIS A 158 45.19 34.80 -40.63
CA HIS A 158 46.56 34.77 -41.11
C HIS A 158 46.59 34.24 -42.53
N ASP A 159 46.99 35.19 -43.43
CA ASP A 159 47.28 35.05 -44.84
C ASP A 159 48.51 34.17 -45.05
N GLY A 160 48.38 33.13 -45.87
CA GLY A 160 49.50 32.31 -46.36
C GLY A 160 49.03 31.29 -47.39
N PRO A 161 49.64 31.22 -48.59
CA PRO A 161 49.21 30.33 -49.65
C PRO A 161 49.70 28.91 -49.41
N GLY A 162 48.77 28.02 -49.04
CA GLY A 162 49.05 26.60 -48.81
C GLY A 162 48.20 25.70 -49.70
N PHE A 163 48.83 24.82 -50.36
CA PHE A 163 48.44 23.74 -51.23
C PHE A 163 47.09 23.10 -50.88
N GLN A 164 46.13 23.14 -51.82
CA GLN A 164 44.93 22.28 -51.81
C GLN A 164 45.30 20.88 -52.31
N LEU A 165 45.39 19.94 -51.38
CA LEU A 165 45.30 18.52 -51.73
C LEU A 165 43.79 18.20 -51.85
N HIS A 166 43.35 17.91 -53.05
CA HIS A 166 42.08 17.25 -53.31
C HIS A 166 42.14 15.84 -52.69
N GLN A 167 41.58 15.69 -51.49
CA GLN A 167 41.16 14.37 -51.00
C GLN A 167 39.84 14.02 -51.68
N THR A 168 39.85 12.88 -52.38
CA THR A 168 38.66 12.36 -53.05
C THR A 168 37.63 11.94 -52.04
N GLU A 169 36.35 12.28 -52.26
CA GLU A 169 35.19 11.97 -51.42
C GLU A 169 35.07 10.46 -51.04
N GLU A 170 35.63 9.58 -51.86
CA GLU A 170 35.64 8.12 -51.63
C GLU A 170 36.48 7.69 -50.40
N THR A 171 37.61 8.38 -50.11
CA THR A 171 38.49 8.05 -48.97
C THR A 171 37.91 8.50 -47.64
N GLN A 172 37.08 9.56 -47.60
CA GLN A 172 36.42 10.00 -46.38
C GLN A 172 35.26 9.07 -45.96
N VAL A 173 34.54 8.51 -46.94
CA VAL A 173 33.41 7.59 -46.68
C VAL A 173 33.90 6.25 -46.12
N GLU A 174 35.08 5.73 -46.59
CA GLU A 174 35.65 4.49 -46.06
C GLU A 174 36.25 4.68 -44.64
N GLU A 175 36.87 5.82 -44.34
CA GLU A 175 37.41 6.13 -43.01
C GLU A 175 36.28 6.34 -41.99
N ASP A 176 35.16 6.97 -42.37
CA ASP A 176 34.01 7.17 -41.52
C ASP A 176 33.27 5.86 -41.21
N GLN A 177 33.16 4.94 -42.21
CA GLN A 177 32.57 3.60 -41.99
C GLN A 177 33.45 2.72 -41.09
N ASP A 178 34.76 2.78 -41.21
CA ASP A 178 35.66 2.04 -40.31
C ASP A 178 35.65 2.59 -38.88
N ARG A 179 35.54 3.89 -38.70
CA ARG A 179 35.38 4.54 -37.40
C ARG A 179 34.05 4.17 -36.71
N GLU A 180 32.96 4.21 -37.46
CA GLU A 180 31.64 3.84 -36.97
C GLU A 180 31.59 2.36 -36.54
N SER A 181 32.17 1.47 -37.33
CA SER A 181 32.28 0.03 -37.02
C SER A 181 33.12 -0.25 -35.76
N LEU A 182 34.24 0.48 -35.58
CA LEU A 182 35.11 0.36 -34.41
C LEU A 182 34.38 0.86 -33.14
N ARG A 183 33.61 1.95 -33.28
CA ARG A 183 32.82 2.55 -32.19
C ARG A 183 31.69 1.61 -31.74
N GLU A 184 30.99 1.00 -32.67
CA GLU A 184 29.92 0.06 -32.39
C GLU A 184 30.47 -1.19 -31.69
N ARG A 185 31.62 -1.72 -32.08
CA ARG A 185 32.34 -2.80 -31.38
C ARG A 185 32.77 -2.40 -29.97
N THR A 186 33.19 -1.15 -29.79
CA THR A 186 33.56 -0.63 -28.45
C THR A 186 32.32 -0.51 -27.58
N ARG A 187 31.23 0.05 -28.13
CA ARG A 187 29.94 0.19 -27.43
C ARG A 187 29.39 -1.18 -26.99
N GLN A 188 29.49 -2.18 -27.88
CA GLN A 188 29.09 -3.55 -27.55
C GLN A 188 29.91 -4.15 -26.40
N LYS A 189 31.22 -3.95 -26.38
CA LYS A 189 32.10 -4.42 -25.29
C LYS A 189 31.78 -3.75 -23.96
N PHE A 190 31.44 -2.46 -23.98
CA PHE A 190 31.06 -1.75 -22.77
C PHE A 190 29.67 -2.19 -22.28
N ARG A 191 28.73 -2.48 -23.20
CA ARG A 191 27.43 -3.07 -22.88
C ARG A 191 27.59 -4.43 -22.19
N ASP A 192 28.44 -5.31 -22.75
CA ASP A 192 28.73 -6.62 -22.16
C ASP A 192 29.34 -6.51 -20.75
N LYS A 193 30.22 -5.53 -20.52
CA LYS A 193 30.82 -5.27 -19.20
C LYS A 193 29.79 -4.68 -18.22
N LEU A 194 28.91 -3.77 -18.68
CA LEU A 194 27.85 -3.19 -17.89
C LEU A 194 26.85 -4.25 -17.40
N GLN A 195 26.50 -5.20 -18.30
CA GLN A 195 25.59 -6.30 -17.95
C GLN A 195 26.22 -7.33 -16.99
N ARG A 196 27.55 -7.45 -16.94
CA ARG A 196 28.27 -8.31 -16.00
C ARG A 196 28.56 -7.64 -14.66
N GLY A 197 28.31 -6.34 -14.53
CA GLY A 197 28.65 -5.59 -13.33
C GLY A 197 30.11 -5.16 -13.21
N ASP A 198 30.94 -5.40 -14.27
CA ASP A 198 32.37 -5.08 -14.26
C ASP A 198 32.68 -3.57 -14.15
N LEU A 199 31.65 -2.72 -14.28
CA LEU A 199 31.76 -1.26 -14.27
C LEU A 199 31.01 -0.62 -13.10
N ASP A 200 30.38 -1.40 -12.21
CA ASP A 200 29.44 -0.89 -11.19
C ASP A 200 30.10 0.10 -10.22
N ASP A 201 31.37 -0.12 -9.83
CA ASP A 201 32.13 0.78 -8.94
C ASP A 201 32.68 2.04 -9.64
N ARG A 202 32.52 2.16 -10.94
CA ARG A 202 33.06 3.31 -11.69
C ARG A 202 32.20 4.54 -11.46
N GLU A 203 32.83 5.66 -11.08
CA GLU A 203 32.16 6.97 -10.97
C GLU A 203 31.88 7.59 -12.34
N ILE A 204 30.67 8.04 -12.55
CA ILE A 204 30.21 8.83 -13.71
C ILE A 204 29.45 10.06 -13.25
N GLU A 205 29.40 11.07 -14.13
CA GLU A 205 28.61 12.28 -13.89
C GLU A 205 27.31 12.19 -14.66
N ILE A 206 26.18 12.14 -13.94
CA ILE A 206 24.84 12.12 -14.54
C ILE A 206 24.15 13.47 -14.36
N GLU A 207 23.30 13.84 -15.32
CA GLU A 207 22.37 14.97 -15.17
C GLU A 207 21.04 14.43 -14.66
N VAL A 208 20.67 14.78 -13.42
CA VAL A 208 19.41 14.38 -12.79
C VAL A 208 18.47 15.58 -12.77
N THR A 209 17.23 15.35 -13.18
CA THR A 209 16.16 16.35 -13.03
C THR A 209 15.88 16.52 -11.54
N SER A 210 16.11 17.71 -10.99
CA SER A 210 15.77 17.94 -9.58
C SER A 210 14.25 18.03 -9.46
N ASP A 211 13.65 16.95 -8.96
CA ASP A 211 12.25 16.98 -8.57
C ASP A 211 12.09 17.92 -7.37
N SER A 212 11.52 19.08 -7.61
CA SER A 212 11.26 20.09 -6.58
C SER A 212 10.32 19.60 -5.49
N GLN A 213 9.55 18.53 -5.73
CA GLN A 213 8.68 17.90 -4.74
C GLN A 213 9.44 17.12 -3.65
N SER A 214 10.55 16.48 -3.99
CA SER A 214 11.39 15.75 -3.03
C SER A 214 12.09 16.68 -2.03
N MET A 215 12.48 17.88 -2.48
CA MET A 215 13.09 18.90 -1.61
C MET A 215 12.09 19.53 -0.64
N MET A 216 10.82 19.68 -1.06
CA MET A 216 9.76 20.29 -0.25
C MET A 216 9.25 19.34 0.84
N GLN A 217 9.35 18.01 0.64
CA GLN A 217 9.04 17.00 1.67
C GLN A 217 10.14 16.82 2.70
N MET A 218 11.40 17.07 2.35
CA MET A 218 12.55 16.95 3.27
C MET A 218 12.69 18.15 4.19
N PHE A 219 12.22 19.32 3.76
CA PHE A 219 12.14 20.54 4.58
C PHE A 219 10.67 20.87 4.83
N GLY A 220 10.06 20.21 5.83
CA GLY A 220 8.70 20.52 6.25
C GLY A 220 8.53 22.00 6.63
N PRO A 221 7.29 22.53 6.75
CA PRO A 221 7.01 23.94 6.97
C PRO A 221 7.69 24.57 8.19
N MET A 222 8.22 23.75 9.09
CA MET A 222 8.81 24.17 10.38
C MET A 222 10.31 24.47 10.32
N GLY A 223 11.00 24.10 9.23
CA GLY A 223 12.45 24.34 9.08
C GLY A 223 12.82 25.59 8.31
N MET A 224 11.87 26.27 7.67
CA MET A 224 12.12 27.43 6.80
C MET A 224 12.14 28.77 7.52
N GLU A 225 11.54 28.90 8.70
CA GLU A 225 11.52 30.16 9.46
C GLU A 225 12.84 30.44 10.21
N GLU A 226 13.64 29.40 10.53
CA GLU A 226 14.89 29.58 11.29
C GLU A 226 16.13 29.89 10.43
N MET A 227 16.09 29.76 9.10
CA MET A 227 17.25 29.97 8.23
C MET A 227 17.30 31.32 7.52
N GLY A 228 16.36 32.25 7.72
CA GLY A 228 16.44 33.61 7.24
C GLY A 228 16.68 33.80 5.71
N VAL A 229 16.27 32.82 4.91
CA VAL A 229 16.46 32.84 3.44
C VAL A 229 15.35 33.64 2.78
N ASN A 230 15.70 34.69 2.06
CA ASN A 230 14.78 35.54 1.32
C ASN A 230 13.99 34.73 0.28
N LEU A 231 12.71 34.56 0.52
CA LEU A 231 11.77 33.84 -0.35
C LEU A 231 11.69 34.42 -1.76
N GLU A 232 11.91 35.75 -1.92
CA GLU A 232 11.87 36.44 -3.21
C GLU A 232 13.05 36.07 -4.13
N GLU A 233 14.25 35.76 -3.57
CA GLU A 233 15.39 35.31 -4.37
C GLU A 233 15.23 33.81 -4.77
N LEU A 234 14.56 33.01 -3.95
CA LEU A 234 14.28 31.61 -4.27
C LEU A 234 13.21 31.46 -5.36
N PHE A 235 12.15 32.29 -5.30
CA PHE A 235 11.07 32.27 -6.30
C PHE A 235 11.43 33.02 -7.59
N GLY A 236 12.30 34.00 -7.54
CA GLY A 236 12.77 34.72 -8.73
C GLY A 236 13.57 33.85 -9.70
N ASN A 237 14.16 32.76 -9.22
CA ASN A 237 14.96 31.82 -10.03
C ASN A 237 14.17 30.56 -10.45
N LEU A 238 12.90 30.41 -10.01
CA LEU A 238 12.03 29.27 -10.34
C LEU A 238 11.18 29.47 -11.61
N GLY A 239 11.42 30.56 -12.34
CA GLY A 239 10.75 30.85 -13.61
C GLY A 239 11.32 30.01 -14.76
N GLY A 240 10.81 28.81 -15.00
CA GLY A 240 10.91 28.13 -16.29
C GLY A 240 12.10 27.19 -16.47
N GLY A 241 11.87 25.91 -16.39
CA GLY A 241 12.77 24.84 -16.81
C GLY A 241 13.46 24.15 -15.64
N GLY A 242 13.12 22.88 -15.38
CA GLY A 242 13.76 22.06 -14.35
C GLY A 242 15.28 22.13 -14.44
N GLN A 243 15.91 22.66 -13.39
CA GLN A 243 17.38 22.75 -13.33
C GLN A 243 17.94 21.34 -13.26
N ARG A 244 18.56 20.87 -14.34
CA ARG A 244 19.37 19.65 -14.33
C ARG A 244 20.61 19.88 -13.46
N LYS A 245 20.73 19.09 -12.40
CA LYS A 245 21.92 19.12 -11.53
C LYS A 245 22.85 17.97 -11.92
N LYS A 246 24.12 18.29 -12.13
CA LYS A 246 25.16 17.29 -12.32
C LYS A 246 25.49 16.63 -10.99
N ARG A 247 25.42 15.30 -10.93
CA ARG A 247 25.73 14.50 -9.75
C ARG A 247 26.76 13.42 -10.13
N ARG A 248 27.81 13.27 -9.33
CA ARG A 248 28.75 12.15 -9.45
C ARG A 248 28.21 11.00 -8.62
N VAL A 249 28.08 9.86 -9.27
CA VAL A 249 27.54 8.61 -8.68
C VAL A 249 28.27 7.43 -9.31
N THR A 250 28.21 6.28 -8.68
CA THR A 250 28.68 5.02 -9.28
C THR A 250 27.75 4.60 -10.42
N VAL A 251 28.24 3.74 -11.31
CA VAL A 251 27.43 3.19 -12.42
C VAL A 251 26.24 2.40 -11.87
N GLU A 252 26.39 1.70 -10.75
CA GLU A 252 25.29 1.01 -10.06
C GLU A 252 24.19 1.97 -9.64
N GLU A 253 24.55 3.04 -8.91
CA GLU A 253 23.60 4.09 -8.51
C GLU A 253 22.99 4.81 -9.71
N ALA A 254 23.80 5.07 -10.76
CA ALA A 254 23.32 5.70 -11.97
C ALA A 254 22.29 4.85 -12.71
N ARG A 255 22.47 3.52 -12.72
CA ARG A 255 21.51 2.59 -13.32
C ARG A 255 20.15 2.68 -12.63
N GLU A 256 20.11 2.69 -11.30
CA GLU A 256 18.87 2.82 -10.56
C GLU A 256 18.17 4.17 -10.82
N ILE A 257 18.91 5.27 -10.71
CA ILE A 257 18.39 6.64 -10.91
C ILE A 257 17.85 6.81 -12.34
N LEU A 258 18.65 6.43 -13.34
CA LEU A 258 18.27 6.60 -14.75
C LEU A 258 17.13 5.67 -15.15
N THR A 259 17.06 4.45 -14.62
CA THR A 259 15.92 3.55 -14.86
C THR A 259 14.63 4.16 -14.31
N GLN A 260 14.65 4.77 -13.11
CA GLN A 260 13.48 5.46 -12.57
C GLN A 260 13.07 6.68 -13.42
N GLU A 261 14.04 7.48 -13.91
CA GLU A 261 13.74 8.60 -14.79
C GLU A 261 13.15 8.14 -16.13
N GLU A 262 13.72 7.11 -16.75
CA GLU A 262 13.20 6.58 -18.02
C GLU A 262 11.83 5.93 -17.85
N ALA A 263 11.59 5.19 -16.74
CA ALA A 263 10.27 4.68 -16.43
C ALA A 263 9.23 5.80 -16.31
N GLN A 264 9.56 6.89 -15.61
CA GLN A 264 8.66 8.05 -15.54
C GLN A 264 8.35 8.70 -16.88
N LYS A 265 9.31 8.73 -17.82
CA LYS A 265 9.10 9.30 -19.17
C LYS A 265 8.24 8.38 -20.06
N LEU A 266 8.33 7.06 -19.84
CA LEU A 266 7.55 6.08 -20.60
C LEU A 266 6.10 5.99 -20.17
N ILE A 267 5.78 6.42 -18.95
CA ILE A 267 4.43 6.39 -18.39
C ILE A 267 3.65 7.61 -18.86
N ASP A 268 2.49 7.36 -19.48
CA ASP A 268 1.51 8.39 -19.77
C ASP A 268 0.70 8.71 -18.51
N GLN A 269 0.97 9.86 -17.90
CA GLN A 269 0.32 10.30 -16.66
C GLN A 269 -1.19 10.55 -16.83
N ASP A 270 -1.66 10.86 -18.01
CA ASP A 270 -3.09 11.06 -18.25
C ASP A 270 -3.80 9.71 -18.38
N GLN A 271 -3.16 8.71 -18.99
CA GLN A 271 -3.66 7.34 -19.00
C GLN A 271 -3.71 6.75 -17.59
N VAL A 272 -2.67 6.95 -16.77
CA VAL A 272 -2.65 6.52 -15.36
C VAL A 272 -3.84 7.09 -14.58
N LYS A 273 -4.17 8.38 -14.78
CA LYS A 273 -5.31 9.01 -14.12
C LYS A 273 -6.64 8.41 -14.58
N GLU A 274 -6.81 8.21 -15.89
CA GLU A 274 -8.03 7.63 -16.47
C GLU A 274 -8.26 6.22 -15.94
N ASP A 275 -7.23 5.35 -16.02
CA ASP A 275 -7.30 3.97 -15.53
C ASP A 275 -7.57 3.93 -14.01
N ALA A 276 -6.95 4.85 -13.24
CA ALA A 276 -7.17 4.93 -11.81
C ALA A 276 -8.60 5.36 -11.46
N LEU A 277 -9.14 6.37 -12.16
CA LEU A 277 -10.53 6.82 -11.96
C LEU A 277 -11.51 5.70 -12.30
N GLU A 278 -11.32 5.01 -13.43
CA GLU A 278 -12.15 3.86 -13.80
C GLU A 278 -12.03 2.76 -12.73
N ARG A 279 -10.83 2.42 -12.28
CA ARG A 279 -10.60 1.40 -11.25
C ARG A 279 -11.28 1.75 -9.93
N VAL A 280 -11.25 3.02 -9.49
CA VAL A 280 -11.97 3.46 -8.28
C VAL A 280 -13.46 3.26 -8.46
N GLN A 281 -14.02 3.77 -9.54
CA GLN A 281 -15.47 3.71 -9.80
C GLN A 281 -15.97 2.27 -9.93
N GLN A 282 -15.24 1.42 -10.66
CA GLN A 282 -15.69 0.05 -10.97
C GLN A 282 -15.24 -0.98 -9.95
N ALA A 283 -14.14 -0.74 -9.23
CA ALA A 283 -13.49 -1.73 -8.39
C ALA A 283 -13.24 -1.27 -6.94
N GLY A 284 -13.43 0.00 -6.61
CA GLY A 284 -13.16 0.55 -5.28
C GLY A 284 -13.89 -0.18 -4.15
N ILE A 285 -13.20 -0.31 -3.00
CA ILE A 285 -13.76 -0.89 -1.77
C ILE A 285 -13.51 0.08 -0.62
N VAL A 286 -14.58 0.53 0.01
CA VAL A 286 -14.54 1.38 1.20
C VAL A 286 -15.00 0.57 2.40
N PHE A 287 -14.14 0.45 3.40
CA PHE A 287 -14.46 -0.19 4.68
C PHE A 287 -14.72 0.87 5.74
N VAL A 288 -15.98 1.00 6.15
CA VAL A 288 -16.43 1.95 7.18
C VAL A 288 -16.50 1.22 8.51
N ASP A 289 -15.50 1.42 9.36
CA ASP A 289 -15.43 0.80 10.69
C ASP A 289 -16.20 1.63 11.72
N GLU A 290 -16.60 1.00 12.82
CA GLU A 290 -17.30 1.63 13.95
C GLU A 290 -18.60 2.35 13.57
N ILE A 291 -19.35 1.82 12.58
CA ILE A 291 -20.63 2.42 12.16
C ILE A 291 -21.68 2.43 13.30
N ASP A 292 -21.55 1.54 14.27
CA ASP A 292 -22.38 1.49 15.47
C ASP A 292 -22.20 2.70 16.40
N LYS A 293 -21.08 3.41 16.33
CA LYS A 293 -20.82 4.63 17.12
C LYS A 293 -21.62 5.83 16.62
N VAL A 294 -21.98 5.85 15.34
CA VAL A 294 -22.84 6.88 14.75
C VAL A 294 -24.31 6.47 14.71
N ALA A 295 -24.64 5.21 15.04
CA ALA A 295 -26.01 4.77 15.21
C ALA A 295 -26.65 5.50 16.41
N SER A 296 -27.87 6.03 16.21
CA SER A 296 -28.59 6.78 17.25
C SER A 296 -29.19 5.82 18.26
N GLY A 297 -28.48 5.52 19.33
CA GLY A 297 -29.10 4.88 20.50
C GLY A 297 -30.11 5.80 21.14
N THR A 298 -31.36 5.35 21.29
CA THR A 298 -32.52 6.09 21.77
C THR A 298 -32.47 6.44 23.28
N ARG A 299 -31.32 6.39 23.95
CA ARG A 299 -31.23 6.51 25.40
C ARG A 299 -30.13 7.46 25.88
N THR A 300 -30.29 8.76 25.65
CA THR A 300 -29.81 9.79 26.59
C THR A 300 -30.56 11.10 26.32
N ARG A 301 -31.84 11.11 26.67
CA ARG A 301 -32.66 12.34 26.71
C ARG A 301 -32.58 13.03 28.08
N ASP A 302 -31.79 12.47 29.00
CA ASP A 302 -31.62 12.98 30.34
C ASP A 302 -30.14 13.12 30.69
N GLU A 303 -29.55 14.21 30.24
CA GLU A 303 -28.55 14.97 31.00
C GLU A 303 -28.35 16.28 30.26
N GLY A 304 -28.88 17.33 30.85
CA GLY A 304 -28.83 18.71 30.34
C GLY A 304 -27.42 19.27 30.28
N GLY A 305 -26.74 18.97 29.19
CA GLY A 305 -25.45 19.56 28.81
C GLY A 305 -25.60 20.23 27.45
N GLN A 306 -25.75 21.57 27.43
CA GLN A 306 -25.62 22.42 26.25
C GLN A 306 -24.16 22.37 25.72
N GLY A 307 -23.77 21.27 25.10
CA GLY A 307 -22.57 21.18 24.27
C GLY A 307 -23.01 20.88 22.85
N ALA A 308 -22.65 21.72 21.89
CA ALA A 308 -22.83 21.48 20.47
C ALA A 308 -21.96 20.28 20.05
N GLY A 309 -22.35 19.06 20.42
CA GLY A 309 -21.73 17.83 19.96
C GLY A 309 -22.12 17.55 18.51
N VAL A 310 -21.19 17.06 17.70
CA VAL A 310 -21.43 16.59 16.33
C VAL A 310 -22.64 15.65 16.32
N SER A 311 -23.62 15.94 15.46
CA SER A 311 -24.83 15.12 15.36
C SER A 311 -24.48 13.77 14.73
N ARG A 312 -24.64 12.68 15.48
CA ARG A 312 -24.47 11.31 14.96
C ARG A 312 -25.35 11.02 13.76
N GLN A 313 -26.57 11.59 13.75
CA GLN A 313 -27.49 11.47 12.60
C GLN A 313 -27.02 12.30 11.39
N GLY A 314 -26.32 13.44 11.63
CA GLY A 314 -25.72 14.25 10.59
C GLY A 314 -24.70 13.43 9.79
N VAL A 315 -23.78 12.76 10.46
CA VAL A 315 -22.79 11.90 9.80
C VAL A 315 -23.44 10.79 8.96
N GLN A 316 -24.53 10.17 9.45
CA GLN A 316 -25.24 9.16 8.66
C GLN A 316 -25.91 9.76 7.41
N ARG A 317 -26.45 10.99 7.51
CA ARG A 317 -27.06 11.70 6.36
C ARG A 317 -26.01 12.11 5.34
N ASP A 318 -24.81 12.49 5.80
CA ASP A 318 -23.70 12.85 4.91
C ASP A 318 -23.09 11.61 4.22
N LEU A 319 -23.08 10.45 4.89
CA LEU A 319 -22.67 9.18 4.28
C LEU A 319 -23.65 8.67 3.22
N LEU A 320 -24.93 8.99 3.37
CA LEU A 320 -25.99 8.43 2.53
C LEU A 320 -25.80 8.73 1.01
N PRO A 321 -25.56 9.98 0.56
CA PRO A 321 -25.33 10.27 -0.85
C PRO A 321 -24.17 9.48 -1.42
N ILE A 322 -23.08 9.33 -0.65
CA ILE A 322 -21.89 8.60 -1.11
C ILE A 322 -22.18 7.11 -1.29
N VAL A 323 -22.98 6.52 -0.40
CA VAL A 323 -23.37 5.10 -0.49
C VAL A 323 -24.48 4.86 -1.52
N GLU A 324 -25.30 5.86 -1.81
CA GLU A 324 -26.37 5.81 -2.81
C GLU A 324 -25.89 6.00 -4.23
N GLY A 325 -24.76 6.65 -4.41
CA GLY A 325 -24.21 7.07 -5.68
C GLY A 325 -24.23 8.59 -5.82
N SER A 326 -23.04 9.19 -5.85
CA SER A 326 -22.85 10.63 -6.03
C SER A 326 -21.54 10.90 -6.77
N ASN A 327 -21.41 12.13 -7.25
CA ASN A 327 -20.20 12.62 -7.89
C ASN A 327 -19.33 13.34 -6.86
N VAL A 328 -18.12 12.84 -6.65
CA VAL A 328 -17.14 13.43 -5.74
C VAL A 328 -15.99 14.03 -6.54
N GLN A 329 -15.73 15.32 -6.31
CA GLN A 329 -14.58 16.00 -6.92
C GLN A 329 -13.30 15.62 -6.20
N THR A 330 -12.32 15.11 -6.98
CA THR A 330 -10.97 14.83 -6.51
C THR A 330 -9.94 15.68 -7.27
N LYS A 331 -8.70 15.69 -6.84
CA LYS A 331 -7.61 16.38 -7.57
C LYS A 331 -7.26 15.70 -8.90
N HIS A 332 -7.68 14.45 -9.10
CA HIS A 332 -7.43 13.66 -10.31
C HIS A 332 -8.60 13.71 -11.30
N GLY A 333 -9.78 14.15 -10.86
CA GLY A 333 -11.00 14.21 -11.66
C GLY A 333 -12.24 13.90 -10.82
N MET A 334 -13.37 13.78 -11.49
CA MET A 334 -14.67 13.43 -10.90
C MET A 334 -14.78 11.93 -10.73
N VAL A 335 -15.21 11.46 -9.56
CA VAL A 335 -15.44 10.04 -9.25
C VAL A 335 -16.92 9.83 -8.96
N GLN A 336 -17.54 8.88 -9.66
CA GLN A 336 -18.89 8.40 -9.40
C GLN A 336 -18.83 7.23 -8.42
N THR A 337 -19.64 7.26 -7.36
CA THR A 337 -19.57 6.27 -6.27
C THR A 337 -20.56 5.12 -6.41
N ASP A 338 -21.39 5.10 -7.46
CA ASP A 338 -22.49 4.17 -7.69
C ASP A 338 -22.08 2.69 -7.62
N HIS A 339 -20.86 2.37 -8.05
CA HIS A 339 -20.39 0.99 -8.14
C HIS A 339 -19.26 0.67 -7.15
N ILE A 340 -18.94 1.59 -6.25
CA ILE A 340 -18.01 1.33 -5.15
C ILE A 340 -18.69 0.39 -4.15
N LEU A 341 -17.95 -0.62 -3.71
CA LEU A 341 -18.43 -1.55 -2.68
C LEU A 341 -18.18 -0.98 -1.29
N PHE A 342 -19.25 -0.71 -0.55
CA PHE A 342 -19.17 -0.29 0.84
C PHE A 342 -19.35 -1.49 1.78
N ILE A 343 -18.42 -1.67 2.70
CA ILE A 343 -18.47 -2.67 3.76
C ILE A 343 -18.46 -1.93 5.09
N ALA A 344 -19.60 -1.83 5.73
CA ALA A 344 -19.69 -1.25 7.08
C ALA A 344 -19.40 -2.30 8.14
N SER A 345 -18.80 -1.91 9.25
CA SER A 345 -18.57 -2.80 10.38
C SER A 345 -18.86 -2.11 11.73
N GLY A 346 -19.35 -2.89 12.68
CA GLY A 346 -19.60 -2.43 14.04
C GLY A 346 -19.73 -3.59 15.02
N ALA A 347 -19.47 -3.31 16.28
CA ALA A 347 -19.68 -4.28 17.36
C ALA A 347 -21.16 -4.39 17.76
N PHE A 348 -21.90 -3.30 17.70
CA PHE A 348 -23.32 -3.19 18.04
C PHE A 348 -23.67 -3.68 19.45
N HIS A 349 -22.74 -3.46 20.42
CA HIS A 349 -22.99 -3.82 21.84
C HIS A 349 -24.05 -2.92 22.49
N ALA A 350 -23.98 -1.61 22.24
CA ALA A 350 -24.88 -0.61 22.83
C ALA A 350 -26.00 -0.16 21.88
N SER A 351 -25.87 -0.43 20.59
CA SER A 351 -26.83 -0.10 19.53
C SER A 351 -27.15 -1.35 18.71
N LYS A 352 -28.14 -1.23 17.83
CA LYS A 352 -28.52 -2.29 16.88
C LYS A 352 -28.38 -1.76 15.44
N PRO A 353 -28.22 -2.62 14.43
CA PRO A 353 -28.28 -2.18 13.03
C PRO A 353 -29.58 -1.45 12.67
N SER A 354 -30.68 -1.74 13.38
CA SER A 354 -31.98 -1.03 13.24
C SER A 354 -31.98 0.39 13.80
N ASP A 355 -30.94 0.81 14.50
CA ASP A 355 -30.81 2.17 15.03
C ASP A 355 -30.12 3.12 14.03
N LEU A 356 -29.61 2.59 12.92
CA LEU A 356 -29.22 3.38 11.75
C LEU A 356 -30.47 3.99 11.10
N ILE A 357 -30.31 5.12 10.39
CA ILE A 357 -31.44 5.70 9.65
C ILE A 357 -31.97 4.70 8.61
N PRO A 358 -33.30 4.64 8.37
CA PRO A 358 -33.93 3.64 7.50
C PRO A 358 -33.35 3.60 6.08
N GLU A 359 -33.00 4.77 5.54
CA GLU A 359 -32.40 4.91 4.21
C GLU A 359 -31.05 4.20 4.14
N LEU A 360 -30.19 4.42 5.13
CA LEU A 360 -28.88 3.76 5.19
C LEU A 360 -29.01 2.24 5.40
N GLN A 361 -29.99 1.80 6.21
CA GLN A 361 -30.29 0.36 6.35
C GLN A 361 -30.63 -0.30 5.02
N GLY A 362 -31.39 0.40 4.16
CA GLY A 362 -31.76 -0.07 2.83
C GLY A 362 -30.56 -0.23 1.88
N ARG A 363 -29.50 0.55 2.09
CA ARG A 363 -28.30 0.53 1.26
C ARG A 363 -27.27 -0.54 1.70
N PHE A 364 -27.49 -1.19 2.83
CA PHE A 364 -26.71 -2.35 3.31
C PHE A 364 -27.60 -3.60 3.39
N PRO A 365 -27.97 -4.18 2.24
CA PRO A 365 -28.93 -5.30 2.20
C PRO A 365 -28.36 -6.59 2.78
N ILE A 366 -27.02 -6.75 2.78
CA ILE A 366 -26.36 -7.95 3.29
C ILE A 366 -25.90 -7.70 4.70
N ARG A 367 -26.48 -8.45 5.66
CA ARG A 367 -26.09 -8.44 7.07
C ARG A 367 -25.39 -9.73 7.42
N VAL A 368 -24.19 -9.62 7.96
CA VAL A 368 -23.36 -10.78 8.33
C VAL A 368 -22.93 -10.65 9.77
N GLU A 369 -23.28 -11.64 10.57
CA GLU A 369 -22.82 -11.75 11.95
C GLU A 369 -21.57 -12.63 12.00
N LEU A 370 -20.53 -12.12 12.68
CA LEU A 370 -19.30 -12.82 12.95
C LEU A 370 -19.35 -13.35 14.37
N ASN A 371 -18.94 -14.59 14.53
CA ASN A 371 -18.93 -15.27 15.83
C ASN A 371 -17.75 -14.82 16.69
N ASN A 372 -17.90 -14.97 18.02
CA ASN A 372 -16.76 -14.93 18.94
C ASN A 372 -15.77 -16.04 18.55
N LEU A 373 -14.52 -15.79 18.84
CA LEU A 373 -13.46 -16.77 18.70
C LEU A 373 -13.39 -17.61 19.99
N ASP A 374 -13.28 -18.92 19.83
CA ASP A 374 -13.07 -19.87 20.92
C ASP A 374 -11.59 -20.31 21.02
N GLU A 375 -11.30 -21.24 21.91
CA GLU A 375 -9.94 -21.74 22.14
C GLU A 375 -9.38 -22.44 20.90
N ASP A 376 -10.20 -23.22 20.21
CA ASP A 376 -9.81 -23.91 18.97
C ASP A 376 -9.50 -22.91 17.87
N ASP A 377 -10.33 -21.86 17.73
CA ASP A 377 -10.07 -20.77 16.79
C ASP A 377 -8.74 -20.06 17.09
N PHE A 378 -8.43 -19.79 18.36
CA PHE A 378 -7.16 -19.16 18.75
C PHE A 378 -5.96 -20.06 18.42
N TYR A 379 -6.06 -21.36 18.69
CA TYR A 379 -5.01 -22.30 18.30
C TYR A 379 -4.79 -22.31 16.79
N GLU A 380 -5.88 -22.34 16.03
CA GLU A 380 -5.82 -22.30 14.58
C GLU A 380 -5.22 -20.98 14.06
N ILE A 381 -5.60 -19.83 14.63
CA ILE A 381 -5.05 -18.50 14.27
C ILE A 381 -3.54 -18.43 14.53
N LEU A 382 -3.06 -19.06 15.60
CA LEU A 382 -1.64 -19.10 15.91
C LEU A 382 -0.83 -19.95 14.92
N THR A 383 -1.43 -20.96 14.28
CA THR A 383 -0.69 -22.00 13.54
C THR A 383 -0.97 -22.05 12.04
N LYS A 384 -2.25 -22.03 11.63
CA LYS A 384 -2.68 -22.33 10.25
C LYS A 384 -2.39 -21.20 9.25
N PRO A 385 -2.74 -19.92 9.50
CA PRO A 385 -2.60 -18.86 8.51
C PRO A 385 -1.19 -18.77 7.94
N LYS A 386 -1.08 -18.35 6.68
CA LYS A 386 0.23 -18.08 6.06
C LYS A 386 1.06 -17.09 6.86
N ASN A 387 0.40 -16.10 7.47
CA ASN A 387 0.97 -15.09 8.34
C ASN A 387 0.68 -15.34 9.83
N ALA A 388 0.57 -16.60 10.26
CA ALA A 388 0.36 -16.94 11.65
C ALA A 388 1.43 -16.34 12.57
N LEU A 389 1.03 -15.88 13.77
CA LEU A 389 1.94 -15.16 14.69
C LEU A 389 3.19 -15.99 15.06
N VAL A 390 3.03 -17.29 15.30
CA VAL A 390 4.16 -18.21 15.55
C VAL A 390 5.18 -18.16 14.41
N LYS A 391 4.71 -18.12 13.16
CA LYS A 391 5.60 -18.02 11.97
C LYS A 391 6.29 -16.67 11.88
N GLN A 392 5.62 -15.58 12.29
CA GLN A 392 6.20 -14.25 12.31
C GLN A 392 7.35 -14.14 13.31
N TYR A 393 7.14 -14.63 14.54
CA TYR A 393 8.21 -14.61 15.57
C TYR A 393 9.38 -15.54 15.21
N ARG A 394 9.11 -16.71 14.59
CA ARG A 394 10.19 -17.54 14.02
C ARG A 394 11.02 -16.80 12.99
N ALA A 395 10.37 -16.08 12.08
CA ALA A 395 11.08 -15.30 11.06
C ALA A 395 11.86 -14.12 11.67
N LEU A 396 11.29 -13.49 12.71
CA LEU A 396 11.93 -12.36 13.41
C LEU A 396 13.25 -12.78 14.08
N LEU A 397 13.22 -13.85 14.87
CA LEU A 397 14.40 -14.35 15.59
C LEU A 397 15.44 -15.01 14.67
N LYS A 398 14.97 -15.60 13.56
CA LYS A 398 15.87 -16.15 12.54
C LYS A 398 16.72 -15.08 11.86
N ALA A 399 16.29 -13.81 11.85
CA ALA A 399 17.11 -12.71 11.33
C ALA A 399 18.38 -12.48 12.16
N GLU A 400 18.39 -12.93 13.42
CA GLU A 400 19.51 -12.90 14.33
C GLU A 400 20.14 -14.29 14.56
N ASP A 401 19.83 -15.23 13.65
CA ASP A 401 20.32 -16.62 13.70
C ASP A 401 19.95 -17.39 14.97
N VAL A 402 18.78 -17.05 15.56
CA VAL A 402 18.19 -17.75 16.71
C VAL A 402 16.97 -18.55 16.23
N GLU A 403 16.97 -19.85 16.52
CA GLU A 403 15.82 -20.73 16.19
C GLU A 403 14.88 -20.81 17.39
N ILE A 404 13.58 -20.49 17.14
CA ILE A 404 12.53 -20.65 18.14
C ILE A 404 11.56 -21.74 17.69
N GLU A 405 11.36 -22.74 18.52
CA GLU A 405 10.39 -23.80 18.31
C GLU A 405 9.22 -23.68 19.30
N PHE A 406 8.02 -23.66 18.76
CA PHE A 406 6.79 -23.70 19.56
C PHE A 406 6.25 -25.12 19.55
N GLU A 407 6.25 -25.77 20.69
CA GLU A 407 5.61 -27.07 20.85
C GLU A 407 4.09 -26.98 20.76
N LYS A 408 3.45 -28.06 20.38
CA LYS A 408 1.98 -28.09 20.26
C LYS A 408 1.29 -27.78 21.59
N GLU A 409 1.81 -28.31 22.65
CA GLU A 409 1.33 -28.15 24.04
C GLU A 409 1.50 -26.67 24.47
N GLY A 410 2.60 -26.02 24.10
CA GLY A 410 2.84 -24.61 24.34
C GLY A 410 1.85 -23.71 23.58
N VAL A 411 1.60 -24.01 22.30
CA VAL A 411 0.61 -23.28 21.50
C VAL A 411 -0.82 -23.48 22.04
N SER A 412 -1.18 -24.71 22.44
CA SER A 412 -2.47 -24.98 23.08
C SER A 412 -2.67 -24.20 24.36
N GLU A 413 -1.64 -24.12 25.20
CA GLU A 413 -1.71 -23.36 26.44
C GLU A 413 -1.81 -21.86 26.21
N LEU A 414 -1.12 -21.32 25.20
CA LEU A 414 -1.28 -19.94 24.74
C LEU A 414 -2.73 -19.64 24.30
N ALA A 415 -3.32 -20.53 23.49
CA ALA A 415 -4.69 -20.39 23.01
C ALA A 415 -5.68 -20.40 24.19
N ARG A 416 -5.50 -21.34 25.14
CA ARG A 416 -6.32 -21.46 26.34
C ARG A 416 -6.26 -20.19 27.21
N ILE A 417 -5.05 -19.68 27.47
CA ILE A 417 -4.88 -18.47 28.29
C ILE A 417 -5.51 -17.27 27.57
N ALA A 418 -5.30 -17.11 26.26
CA ALA A 418 -5.89 -16.01 25.49
C ALA A 418 -7.43 -16.07 25.50
N ALA A 419 -8.03 -17.26 25.36
CA ALA A 419 -9.46 -17.47 25.44
C ALA A 419 -10.00 -17.14 26.83
N GLN A 420 -9.32 -17.61 27.87
CA GLN A 420 -9.68 -17.36 29.27
C GLN A 420 -9.64 -15.86 29.59
N VAL A 421 -8.57 -15.14 29.22
CA VAL A 421 -8.45 -13.71 29.48
C VAL A 421 -9.52 -12.91 28.71
N ASN A 422 -9.85 -13.30 27.47
CA ASN A 422 -10.97 -12.69 26.73
C ASN A 422 -12.34 -12.95 27.36
N ALA A 423 -12.52 -14.03 28.12
CA ALA A 423 -13.74 -14.34 28.84
C ALA A 423 -13.83 -13.57 30.18
N ASP A 424 -12.71 -13.41 30.85
CA ASP A 424 -12.65 -12.82 32.20
C ASP A 424 -12.56 -11.29 32.21
N VAL A 425 -12.08 -10.69 31.10
CA VAL A 425 -11.87 -9.25 30.93
C VAL A 425 -12.64 -8.78 29.69
N GLU A 426 -12.21 -7.67 29.08
CA GLU A 426 -12.77 -7.20 27.81
C GLU A 426 -12.38 -8.12 26.64
N ASN A 427 -13.38 -8.56 25.87
CA ASN A 427 -13.15 -9.40 24.72
C ASN A 427 -12.65 -8.58 23.51
N ILE A 428 -11.35 -8.64 23.25
CA ILE A 428 -10.70 -8.02 22.10
C ILE A 428 -10.36 -9.01 20.97
N GLY A 429 -10.88 -10.22 21.05
CA GLY A 429 -10.70 -11.27 20.03
C GLY A 429 -9.24 -11.65 19.82
N ALA A 430 -8.85 -11.88 18.56
CA ALA A 430 -7.49 -12.30 18.20
C ALA A 430 -6.39 -11.27 18.52
N ARG A 431 -6.74 -10.00 18.81
CA ARG A 431 -5.75 -9.03 19.29
C ARG A 431 -5.11 -9.47 20.61
N ARG A 432 -5.83 -10.24 21.44
CA ARG A 432 -5.30 -10.82 22.67
C ARG A 432 -4.07 -11.68 22.43
N LEU A 433 -4.00 -12.40 21.31
CA LEU A 433 -2.85 -13.24 20.98
C LEU A 433 -1.56 -12.41 20.83
N HIS A 434 -1.64 -11.21 20.29
CA HIS A 434 -0.47 -10.33 20.23
C HIS A 434 0.01 -9.95 21.63
N THR A 435 -0.91 -9.52 22.51
CA THR A 435 -0.56 -9.15 23.89
C THR A 435 0.09 -10.32 24.63
N VAL A 436 -0.55 -11.50 24.57
CA VAL A 436 -0.05 -12.69 25.26
C VAL A 436 1.32 -13.14 24.74
N LEU A 437 1.50 -13.13 23.41
CA LEU A 437 2.80 -13.48 22.79
C LEU A 437 3.89 -12.45 23.09
N THR A 438 3.56 -11.14 23.04
CA THR A 438 4.54 -10.10 23.36
C THR A 438 5.04 -10.27 24.77
N THR A 439 4.15 -10.48 25.76
CA THR A 439 4.56 -10.70 27.16
C THR A 439 5.34 -12.00 27.34
N LEU A 440 4.94 -13.08 26.66
CA LEU A 440 5.67 -14.35 26.73
C LEU A 440 7.12 -14.22 26.24
N LEU A 441 7.32 -13.45 25.17
CA LEU A 441 8.60 -13.36 24.46
C LEU A 441 9.41 -12.11 24.83
N GLU A 442 8.92 -11.24 25.73
CA GLU A 442 9.55 -9.97 26.08
C GLU A 442 11.02 -10.13 26.49
N ASP A 443 11.28 -10.98 27.48
CA ASP A 443 12.65 -11.25 27.96
C ASP A 443 13.51 -11.85 26.84
N LEU A 444 12.96 -12.84 26.11
CA LEU A 444 13.66 -13.52 25.02
C LEU A 444 14.10 -12.52 23.93
N LEU A 445 13.21 -11.61 23.56
CA LEU A 445 13.50 -10.60 22.54
C LEU A 445 14.47 -9.52 23.03
N PHE A 446 14.51 -9.30 24.35
CA PHE A 446 15.46 -8.38 24.96
C PHE A 446 16.88 -8.97 25.07
N ASP A 447 16.95 -10.27 25.39
CA ASP A 447 18.20 -10.99 25.64
C ASP A 447 18.96 -11.37 24.36
N VAL A 448 18.28 -11.37 23.20
CA VAL A 448 18.90 -11.63 21.89
C VAL A 448 19.46 -10.32 21.32
N PRO A 449 20.70 -10.29 20.80
CA PRO A 449 21.69 -11.38 20.70
C PRO A 449 22.70 -11.44 21.87
N GLU A 450 22.58 -10.58 22.90
CA GLU A 450 23.66 -10.39 23.93
C GLU A 450 23.77 -11.58 24.89
N GLU A 451 22.63 -12.04 25.47
CA GLU A 451 22.62 -13.17 26.42
C GLU A 451 22.26 -14.50 25.70
N ILE A 452 21.53 -14.41 24.59
CA ILE A 452 21.17 -15.55 23.71
C ILE A 452 21.92 -15.39 22.40
N PRO A 453 23.07 -16.03 22.23
CA PRO A 453 23.94 -15.82 21.07
C PRO A 453 23.35 -16.45 19.78
N PRO A 454 23.77 -15.97 18.59
CA PRO A 454 23.44 -16.59 17.31
C PRO A 454 23.76 -18.10 17.30
N GLY A 455 22.92 -18.90 16.65
CA GLY A 455 23.01 -20.35 16.61
C GLY A 455 22.33 -21.05 17.80
N SER A 456 21.66 -20.29 18.69
CA SER A 456 20.88 -20.84 19.81
C SER A 456 19.53 -21.36 19.35
N GLU A 457 19.02 -22.40 20.05
CA GLU A 457 17.68 -22.95 19.87
C GLU A 457 16.88 -22.76 21.16
N VAL A 458 15.68 -22.18 21.07
CA VAL A 458 14.78 -21.92 22.19
C VAL A 458 13.46 -22.62 21.96
N THR A 459 13.04 -23.44 22.93
CA THR A 459 11.78 -24.19 22.87
C THR A 459 10.73 -23.54 23.78
N ILE A 460 9.57 -23.26 23.22
CA ILE A 460 8.39 -22.75 23.94
C ILE A 460 7.46 -23.93 24.24
N ASP A 461 7.56 -24.47 25.41
CA ASP A 461 6.70 -25.54 25.93
C ASP A 461 5.55 -24.98 26.79
N ALA A 462 4.66 -25.86 27.28
CA ALA A 462 3.51 -25.47 28.08
C ALA A 462 3.89 -24.96 29.48
N ASP A 463 5.00 -25.44 30.04
CA ASP A 463 5.44 -25.03 31.38
C ASP A 463 6.01 -23.62 31.34
N MET A 464 6.83 -23.28 30.33
CA MET A 464 7.33 -21.92 30.12
C MET A 464 6.17 -20.93 29.89
N VAL A 465 5.16 -21.34 29.11
CA VAL A 465 3.98 -20.50 28.90
C VAL A 465 3.25 -20.23 30.21
N ARG A 466 3.02 -21.26 31.04
CA ARG A 466 2.36 -21.10 32.33
C ARG A 466 3.17 -20.22 33.29
N ASP A 467 4.44 -20.47 33.42
CA ASP A 467 5.31 -19.75 34.34
C ASP A 467 5.35 -18.24 34.00
N ARG A 468 5.56 -17.89 32.75
CA ARG A 468 5.64 -16.50 32.31
C ARG A 468 4.32 -15.76 32.29
N LEU A 469 3.21 -16.46 32.01
CA LEU A 469 1.88 -15.88 31.91
C LEU A 469 1.01 -16.06 33.16
N SER A 470 1.52 -16.72 34.21
CA SER A 470 0.77 -16.97 35.46
C SER A 470 0.30 -15.68 36.14
N SER A 471 1.09 -14.61 36.09
CA SER A 471 0.73 -13.29 36.62
C SER A 471 -0.43 -12.65 35.88
N ILE A 472 -0.52 -12.84 34.58
CA ILE A 472 -1.59 -12.31 33.71
C ILE A 472 -2.89 -13.11 33.93
N ALA A 473 -2.78 -14.42 34.03
CA ALA A 473 -3.92 -15.31 34.23
C ALA A 473 -4.55 -15.20 35.63
N SER A 474 -3.78 -14.81 36.64
CA SER A 474 -4.23 -14.81 38.05
C SER A 474 -4.68 -13.46 38.59
N SER A 475 -4.35 -12.34 37.95
CA SER A 475 -4.60 -11.01 38.48
C SER A 475 -5.56 -10.21 37.57
N ARG A 476 -6.80 -9.99 38.07
CA ARG A 476 -7.77 -9.07 37.45
C ARG A 476 -7.25 -7.65 37.30
N ASP A 477 -6.42 -7.19 38.23
CA ASP A 477 -5.88 -5.82 38.23
C ASP A 477 -4.72 -5.69 37.24
N LEU A 478 -3.82 -6.69 37.11
CA LEU A 478 -2.71 -6.65 36.15
C LEU A 478 -3.19 -6.81 34.70
N SER A 479 -4.24 -7.58 34.45
CA SER A 479 -4.82 -7.74 33.10
C SER A 479 -5.42 -6.43 32.55
N GLN A 480 -5.73 -5.45 33.38
CA GLN A 480 -6.17 -4.10 32.97
C GLN A 480 -4.98 -3.16 32.62
N TYR A 481 -3.77 -3.44 33.10
CA TYR A 481 -2.59 -2.62 32.86
C TYR A 481 -1.69 -3.12 31.72
N ILE A 482 -1.87 -4.36 31.28
CA ILE A 482 -1.11 -4.99 30.17
C ILE A 482 -1.87 -4.86 28.81
N LEU A 483 -2.88 -4.02 28.78
CA LEU A 483 -3.73 -3.76 27.60
C LEU A 483 -3.40 -2.41 26.97
#